data_5e15c3a191baa200552a05a6977e1bd9
#
_entry.id   5e15c3a191baa200552a05a6977e1bd9
#
_cell.length_a   1.000
_cell.length_b   1.000
_cell.length_c   1.000
_cell.angle_alpha   90.00
_cell.angle_beta   90.00
_cell.angle_gamma   90.00
#
_symmetry.space_group_name_H-M   'P 1'
#
loop_
_entity.id
_entity.type
_entity.pdbx_description
1 polymer ?
#
loop_
_entity_poly.entity_id
_entity_poly.type
_entity_poly.pdbx_seq_one_letter_code
_entity_poly.pdbx_strand_id
1 'polypeptide(L)'
;MWRCLQLAASGLGRVRPNPLVGCVVVGEDGRIISEGYHQEYGHNHAERNALLRQGDFRGATMYVNLEPCSHYGKTPPCADLIVEKGIRRVVCCNDDPNPLVAGGGFRKLEAADIEVVRHVLEEEGREKNRRFFTFMEKQRPYVILKWAESEDGYMAPESQSELK
;
A
#
# COMPACT_ATOMS: atom_id res chain seq x y z
N MET A 1 7.28 -8.10 5.85
CA MET A 1 6.72 -7.49 4.64
C MET A 1 5.62 -8.31 3.98
N TRP A 2 5.73 -9.62 3.75
CA TRP A 2 4.65 -10.43 3.15
C TRP A 2 3.30 -10.25 3.83
N ARG A 3 3.28 -10.15 5.16
CA ARG A 3 2.04 -9.91 5.91
C ARG A 3 1.40 -8.55 5.57
N CYS A 4 2.20 -7.50 5.32
CA CYS A 4 1.69 -6.20 4.85
C CYS A 4 0.99 -6.33 3.50
N LEU A 5 1.59 -7.08 2.55
CA LEU A 5 1.01 -7.31 1.23
C LEU A 5 -0.29 -8.14 1.28
N GLN A 6 -0.41 -9.08 2.22
CA GLN A 6 -1.65 -9.82 2.47
C GLN A 6 -2.75 -8.89 3.01
N LEU A 7 -2.42 -8.08 4.03
CA LEU A 7 -3.35 -7.11 4.62
C LEU A 7 -3.81 -6.08 3.59
N ALA A 8 -2.89 -5.56 2.77
CA ALA A 8 -3.19 -4.62 1.69
C ALA A 8 -4.27 -5.16 0.74
N ALA A 9 -4.23 -6.45 0.41
CA ALA A 9 -5.22 -7.09 -0.46
C ALA A 9 -6.66 -7.01 0.10
N SER A 10 -6.83 -6.92 1.42
CA SER A 10 -8.15 -6.80 2.05
C SER A 10 -8.88 -5.49 1.72
N GLY A 11 -8.16 -4.47 1.23
CA GLY A 11 -8.74 -3.20 0.77
C GLY A 11 -9.22 -3.22 -0.70
N LEU A 12 -9.00 -4.34 -1.43
CA LEU A 12 -9.31 -4.42 -2.85
C LEU A 12 -10.78 -4.08 -3.14
N GLY A 13 -10.99 -3.20 -4.11
CA GLY A 13 -12.31 -2.77 -4.56
C GLY A 13 -12.88 -1.55 -3.80
N ARG A 14 -12.39 -1.23 -2.59
CA ARG A 14 -12.93 -0.16 -1.73
C ARG A 14 -12.05 1.09 -1.61
N VAL A 15 -10.76 0.96 -1.87
CA VAL A 15 -9.80 2.05 -1.63
C VAL A 15 -9.55 2.95 -2.84
N ARG A 16 -10.04 2.61 -4.03
CA ARG A 16 -9.79 3.39 -5.27
C ARG A 16 -10.21 4.86 -5.12
N PRO A 17 -9.41 5.79 -5.67
CA PRO A 17 -8.19 5.64 -6.49
C PRO A 17 -6.92 5.39 -5.68
N ASN A 18 -6.99 5.33 -4.34
CA ASN A 18 -5.84 5.12 -3.47
C ASN A 18 -5.19 3.75 -3.68
N PRO A 19 -3.88 3.61 -3.37
CA PRO A 19 -3.19 2.33 -3.39
C PRO A 19 -3.67 1.38 -2.29
N LEU A 20 -3.41 0.09 -2.48
CA LEU A 20 -3.58 -0.94 -1.48
C LEU A 20 -2.40 -0.87 -0.50
N VAL A 21 -2.68 -0.55 0.76
CA VAL A 21 -1.65 -0.42 1.79
C VAL A 21 -2.00 -1.27 2.99
N GLY A 22 -1.00 -1.99 3.50
CA GLY A 22 -1.04 -2.75 4.74
C GLY A 22 0.16 -2.40 5.61
N CYS A 23 -0.04 -2.47 6.92
CA CYS A 23 0.94 -2.11 7.93
C CYS A 23 0.97 -3.17 9.03
N VAL A 24 2.17 -3.50 9.50
CA VAL A 24 2.40 -4.40 10.62
C VAL A 24 3.42 -3.76 11.56
N VAL A 25 3.12 -3.71 12.84
CA VAL A 25 4.03 -3.21 13.86
C VAL A 25 4.51 -4.36 14.73
N VAL A 26 5.82 -4.48 14.87
CA VAL A 26 6.51 -5.55 15.60
C VAL A 26 7.30 -4.96 16.74
N GLY A 27 7.11 -5.49 17.94
CA GLY A 27 7.82 -5.10 19.12
C GLY A 27 9.30 -5.52 19.12
N GLU A 28 10.05 -5.03 20.08
CA GLU A 28 11.46 -5.41 20.26
C GLU A 28 11.65 -6.91 20.57
N ASP A 29 10.60 -7.55 21.11
CA ASP A 29 10.55 -8.99 21.37
C ASP A 29 10.24 -9.84 20.12
N GLY A 30 10.08 -9.21 18.97
CA GLY A 30 9.76 -9.85 17.69
C GLY A 30 8.28 -10.22 17.52
N ARG A 31 7.40 -9.89 18.47
CA ARG A 31 5.97 -10.16 18.37
C ARG A 31 5.23 -9.05 17.63
N ILE A 32 4.18 -9.43 16.90
CA ILE A 32 3.29 -8.45 16.28
C ILE A 32 2.46 -7.78 17.38
N ILE A 33 2.61 -6.46 17.53
CA ILE A 33 1.82 -5.62 18.42
C ILE A 33 0.50 -5.23 17.78
N SER A 34 0.55 -4.86 16.49
CA SER A 34 -0.61 -4.34 15.79
C SER A 34 -0.50 -4.53 14.29
N GLU A 35 -1.66 -4.60 13.65
CA GLU A 35 -1.80 -4.68 12.20
C GLU A 35 -2.90 -3.73 11.72
N GLY A 36 -2.75 -3.18 10.52
CA GLY A 36 -3.75 -2.33 9.88
C GLY A 36 -3.66 -2.42 8.36
N TYR A 37 -4.71 -2.02 7.67
CA TYR A 37 -4.73 -1.83 6.22
C TYR A 37 -5.64 -0.66 5.86
N HIS A 38 -5.43 -0.06 4.69
CA HIS A 38 -6.32 0.96 4.17
C HIS A 38 -7.64 0.30 3.75
N GLN A 39 -8.71 0.63 4.46
CA GLN A 39 -9.98 -0.09 4.36
C GLN A 39 -10.90 0.49 3.28
N GLU A 40 -10.91 1.82 3.16
CA GLU A 40 -11.84 2.53 2.29
C GLU A 40 -11.31 3.92 1.93
N TYR A 41 -11.60 4.37 0.70
CA TYR A 41 -11.23 5.70 0.22
C TYR A 41 -11.75 6.82 1.15
N GLY A 42 -10.85 7.72 1.51
CA GLY A 42 -11.18 8.86 2.38
C GLY A 42 -11.10 8.58 3.88
N HIS A 43 -10.91 7.33 4.27
CA HIS A 43 -10.73 6.91 5.66
C HIS A 43 -9.24 6.78 6.02
N ASN A 44 -8.96 6.29 7.23
CA ASN A 44 -7.60 6.15 7.77
C ASN A 44 -6.72 5.30 6.86
N HIS A 45 -5.46 5.71 6.72
CA HIS A 45 -4.41 4.91 6.10
C HIS A 45 -4.04 3.71 6.97
N ALA A 46 -3.33 2.75 6.40
CA ALA A 46 -2.94 1.49 7.06
C ALA A 46 -2.18 1.73 8.37
N GLU A 47 -1.22 2.67 8.35
CA GLU A 47 -0.40 3.04 9.49
C GLU A 47 -1.26 3.58 10.64
N ARG A 48 -2.23 4.46 10.33
CA ARG A 48 -3.17 4.98 11.33
C ARG A 48 -4.04 3.88 11.91
N ASN A 49 -4.54 2.97 11.07
CA ASN A 49 -5.33 1.82 11.52
C ASN A 49 -4.53 0.86 12.40
N ALA A 50 -3.22 0.78 12.23
CA ALA A 50 -2.33 0.02 13.11
C ALA A 50 -1.99 0.79 14.41
N LEU A 51 -1.58 2.06 14.31
CA LEU A 51 -1.03 2.85 15.43
C LEU A 51 -2.09 3.47 16.35
N LEU A 52 -3.34 3.57 15.94
CA LEU A 52 -4.44 4.06 16.80
C LEU A 52 -5.05 2.95 17.67
N ARG A 53 -4.58 1.72 17.54
CA ARG A 53 -4.94 0.62 18.45
C ARG A 53 -4.24 0.79 19.80
N GLN A 54 -4.76 0.08 20.83
CA GLN A 54 -4.07 0.02 22.13
C GLN A 54 -2.76 -0.74 21.98
N GLY A 55 -1.69 -0.20 22.56
CA GLY A 55 -0.35 -0.81 22.57
C GLY A 55 0.73 0.24 22.84
N ASP A 56 1.86 -0.23 23.33
CA ASP A 56 3.11 0.57 23.40
C ASP A 56 3.92 0.30 22.13
N PHE A 57 4.14 1.33 21.34
CA PHE A 57 4.84 1.25 20.05
C PHE A 57 6.28 1.77 20.13
N ARG A 58 6.70 2.28 21.28
CA ARG A 58 8.06 2.83 21.46
C ARG A 58 9.11 1.75 21.22
N GLY A 59 10.13 2.08 20.44
CA GLY A 59 11.19 1.16 20.06
C GLY A 59 10.81 0.11 19.01
N ALA A 60 9.52 0.02 18.63
CA ALA A 60 9.04 -0.97 17.69
C ALA A 60 9.56 -0.76 16.26
N THR A 61 9.47 -1.81 15.45
CA THR A 61 9.69 -1.79 14.00
C THR A 61 8.35 -1.82 13.27
N MET A 62 8.11 -0.84 12.40
CA MET A 62 6.94 -0.80 11.51
C MET A 62 7.32 -1.32 10.13
N TYR A 63 6.49 -2.20 9.58
CA TYR A 63 6.53 -2.64 8.20
C TYR A 63 5.33 -2.05 7.45
N VAL A 64 5.57 -1.46 6.29
CA VAL A 64 4.52 -0.88 5.45
C VAL A 64 4.88 -1.07 3.98
N ASN A 65 3.91 -1.37 3.11
CA ASN A 65 4.24 -1.67 1.71
C ASN A 65 4.29 -0.44 0.78
N LEU A 66 4.07 0.76 1.31
CA LEU A 66 4.23 2.02 0.57
C LEU A 66 4.75 3.11 1.50
N GLU A 67 5.50 4.06 0.96
CA GLU A 67 6.02 5.22 1.71
C GLU A 67 4.95 5.92 2.53
N PRO A 68 5.14 6.15 3.83
CA PRO A 68 4.21 6.90 4.67
C PRO A 68 4.06 8.36 4.20
N CYS A 69 2.83 8.84 4.07
CA CYS A 69 2.59 10.20 3.62
C CYS A 69 3.09 11.25 4.61
N SER A 70 3.59 12.39 4.06
CA SER A 70 4.11 13.55 4.82
C SER A 70 3.27 14.81 4.68
N HIS A 71 2.27 14.82 3.81
CA HIS A 71 1.39 15.95 3.55
C HIS A 71 0.02 15.80 4.22
N TYR A 72 -0.62 16.92 4.49
CA TYR A 72 -2.02 16.94 4.95
C TYR A 72 -2.96 16.67 3.76
N GLY A 73 -3.69 15.57 3.85
CA GLY A 73 -4.77 15.25 2.93
C GLY A 73 -6.12 15.26 3.65
N LYS A 74 -6.93 14.22 3.45
CA LYS A 74 -8.17 14.01 4.24
C LYS A 74 -7.89 13.61 5.68
N THR A 75 -6.70 13.07 5.94
CA THR A 75 -6.20 12.71 7.27
C THR A 75 -4.85 13.38 7.51
N PRO A 76 -4.45 13.59 8.78
CA PRO A 76 -3.10 14.07 9.11
C PRO A 76 -2.02 13.12 8.61
N PRO A 77 -0.78 13.60 8.33
CA PRO A 77 0.32 12.79 7.82
C PRO A 77 0.62 11.56 8.68
N CYS A 78 0.83 10.41 8.03
CA CYS A 78 1.20 9.19 8.74
C CYS A 78 2.62 9.28 9.32
N ALA A 79 3.54 9.97 8.65
CA ALA A 79 4.90 10.17 9.14
C ALA A 79 4.92 10.87 10.51
N ASP A 80 4.02 11.84 10.74
CA ASP A 80 3.91 12.53 12.04
C ASP A 80 3.45 11.58 13.14
N LEU A 81 2.46 10.74 12.86
CA LEU A 81 1.96 9.77 13.82
C LEU A 81 3.03 8.71 14.14
N ILE A 82 3.82 8.28 13.15
CA ILE A 82 4.92 7.33 13.35
C ILE A 82 5.95 7.89 14.33
N VAL A 83 6.35 9.17 14.14
CA VAL A 83 7.25 9.88 15.05
C VAL A 83 6.64 10.01 16.45
N GLU A 84 5.38 10.48 16.55
CA GLU A 84 4.65 10.63 17.82
C GLU A 84 4.59 9.32 18.62
N LYS A 85 4.42 8.18 17.96
CA LYS A 85 4.33 6.86 18.59
C LYS A 85 5.68 6.26 18.99
N GLY A 86 6.79 6.91 18.67
CA GLY A 86 8.13 6.50 19.05
C GLY A 86 8.60 5.22 18.33
N ILE A 87 8.12 4.99 17.11
CA ILE A 87 8.64 3.92 16.25
C ILE A 87 10.13 4.17 16.00
N ARG A 88 10.96 3.15 16.19
CA ARG A 88 12.41 3.24 16.01
C ARG A 88 12.86 2.97 14.59
N ARG A 89 12.13 2.10 13.88
CA ARG A 89 12.51 1.62 12.54
C ARG A 89 11.30 1.47 11.64
N VAL A 90 11.43 1.92 10.40
CA VAL A 90 10.42 1.72 9.35
C VAL A 90 11.04 0.91 8.22
N VAL A 91 10.42 -0.22 7.90
CA VAL A 91 10.78 -1.07 6.75
C VAL A 91 9.71 -0.89 5.69
N CYS A 92 10.09 -0.38 4.53
CA CYS A 92 9.18 -0.04 3.45
C CYS A 92 9.43 -0.92 2.21
N CYS A 93 8.36 -1.24 1.51
CA CYS A 93 8.41 -2.01 0.27
C CYS A 93 8.72 -1.10 -0.92
N ASN A 94 7.88 -0.08 -1.15
CA ASN A 94 7.99 0.81 -2.30
C ASN A 94 7.99 2.27 -1.89
N ASP A 95 8.73 3.09 -2.61
CA ASP A 95 8.59 4.53 -2.61
C ASP A 95 7.25 4.92 -3.24
N ASP A 96 6.66 6.03 -2.78
CA ASP A 96 5.44 6.55 -3.41
C ASP A 96 5.81 7.35 -4.67
N PRO A 97 5.32 6.97 -5.86
CA PRO A 97 5.59 7.68 -7.11
C PRO A 97 4.82 9.00 -7.21
N ASN A 98 3.92 9.31 -6.28
CA ASN A 98 3.17 10.56 -6.27
C ASN A 98 4.11 11.73 -5.95
N PRO A 99 4.27 12.73 -6.83
CA PRO A 99 5.15 13.88 -6.59
C PRO A 99 4.87 14.65 -5.29
N LEU A 100 3.64 14.57 -4.78
CA LEU A 100 3.26 15.20 -3.50
C LEU A 100 3.81 14.44 -2.27
N VAL A 101 4.23 13.20 -2.43
CA VAL A 101 4.79 12.36 -1.36
C VAL A 101 6.29 12.18 -1.56
N ALA A 102 6.67 11.64 -2.68
CA ALA A 102 8.01 11.30 -3.21
C ALA A 102 9.22 11.62 -2.29
N GLY A 103 9.54 10.71 -1.38
CA GLY A 103 10.64 10.84 -0.42
C GLY A 103 10.38 11.82 0.74
N GLY A 104 9.23 12.47 0.78
CA GLY A 104 8.88 13.41 1.86
C GLY A 104 8.63 12.70 3.19
N GLY A 105 8.01 11.53 3.14
CA GLY A 105 7.79 10.67 4.28
C GLY A 105 9.09 10.18 4.89
N PHE A 106 9.96 9.62 4.06
CA PHE A 106 11.27 9.11 4.52
C PHE A 106 12.14 10.21 5.09
N ARG A 107 12.29 11.35 4.41
CA ARG A 107 13.06 12.50 4.94
C ARG A 107 12.57 12.95 6.32
N LYS A 108 11.26 12.92 6.54
CA LYS A 108 10.67 13.31 7.83
C LYS A 108 10.97 12.28 8.93
N LEU A 109 10.92 10.99 8.60
CA LEU A 109 11.27 9.91 9.54
C LEU A 109 12.75 9.95 9.89
N GLU A 110 13.63 10.08 8.89
CA GLU A 110 15.08 10.17 9.06
C GLU A 110 15.49 11.42 9.89
N ALA A 111 14.82 12.56 9.67
CA ALA A 111 15.03 13.78 10.47
C ALA A 111 14.60 13.64 11.95
N ALA A 112 13.81 12.62 12.27
CA ALA A 112 13.41 12.25 13.64
C ALA A 112 14.21 11.05 14.18
N ASP A 113 15.38 10.76 13.61
CA ASP A 113 16.27 9.64 13.98
C ASP A 113 15.63 8.24 13.86
N ILE A 114 14.63 8.09 12.99
CA ILE A 114 14.01 6.79 12.69
C ILE A 114 14.80 6.10 11.59
N GLU A 115 15.27 4.88 11.84
CA GLU A 115 15.94 4.07 10.82
C GLU A 115 14.95 3.69 9.70
N VAL A 116 15.30 4.01 8.44
CA VAL A 116 14.48 3.68 7.27
C VAL A 116 15.18 2.64 6.40
N VAL A 117 14.52 1.49 6.20
CA VAL A 117 14.95 0.43 5.28
C VAL A 117 13.97 0.36 4.12
N ARG A 118 14.45 0.50 2.90
CA ARG A 118 13.61 0.60 1.69
C ARG A 118 13.77 -0.60 0.78
N HIS A 119 12.85 -0.75 -0.16
CA HIS A 119 12.89 -1.72 -1.26
C HIS A 119 12.83 -3.20 -0.84
N VAL A 120 12.16 -3.50 0.28
CA VAL A 120 11.94 -4.86 0.76
C VAL A 120 10.72 -5.48 0.09
N LEU A 121 10.90 -6.47 -0.78
CA LEU A 121 9.88 -7.06 -1.66
C LEU A 121 9.29 -6.02 -2.63
N GLU A 122 10.16 -5.22 -3.26
CA GLU A 122 9.75 -4.10 -4.11
C GLU A 122 8.90 -4.54 -5.30
N GLU A 123 9.30 -5.61 -5.99
CA GLU A 123 8.59 -6.11 -7.17
C GLU A 123 7.19 -6.61 -6.81
N GLU A 124 7.06 -7.35 -5.71
CA GLU A 124 5.77 -7.85 -5.22
C GLU A 124 4.83 -6.71 -4.80
N GLY A 125 5.39 -5.68 -4.18
CA GLY A 125 4.64 -4.47 -3.83
C GLY A 125 4.16 -3.72 -5.05
N ARG A 126 5.01 -3.56 -6.07
CA ARG A 126 4.65 -2.95 -7.36
C ARG A 126 3.57 -3.75 -8.08
N GLU A 127 3.70 -5.06 -8.13
CA GLU A 127 2.69 -5.94 -8.75
C GLU A 127 1.34 -5.83 -8.01
N LYS A 128 1.34 -5.78 -6.68
CA LYS A 128 0.14 -5.57 -5.87
C LYS A 128 -0.58 -4.27 -6.22
N ASN A 129 0.18 -3.21 -6.46
CA ASN A 129 -0.30 -1.86 -6.75
C ASN A 129 -0.10 -1.44 -8.23
N ARG A 130 0.03 -2.39 -9.17
CA ARG A 130 0.35 -2.12 -10.58
C ARG A 130 -0.56 -1.07 -11.25
N ARG A 131 -1.86 -1.01 -10.86
CA ARG A 131 -2.79 0.01 -11.38
C ARG A 131 -2.41 1.41 -10.91
N PHE A 132 -2.08 1.55 -9.64
CA PHE A 132 -1.65 2.80 -9.03
C PHE A 132 -0.31 3.27 -9.63
N PHE A 133 0.71 2.40 -9.66
CA PHE A 133 2.01 2.74 -10.26
C PHE A 133 1.89 3.09 -11.75
N THR A 134 1.11 2.33 -12.53
CA THR A 134 0.91 2.65 -13.94
C THR A 134 0.29 4.02 -14.14
N PHE A 135 -0.71 4.38 -13.33
CA PHE A 135 -1.34 5.69 -13.43
C PHE A 135 -0.39 6.81 -13.03
N MET A 136 0.30 6.67 -11.89
CA MET A 136 1.19 7.72 -11.37
C MET A 136 2.42 7.95 -12.25
N GLU A 137 3.05 6.88 -12.72
CA GLU A 137 4.30 6.96 -13.50
C GLU A 137 4.07 7.22 -14.99
N LYS A 138 2.97 6.67 -15.56
CA LYS A 138 2.72 6.69 -17.01
C LYS A 138 1.55 7.58 -17.41
N GLN A 139 0.85 8.18 -16.46
CA GLN A 139 -0.31 9.05 -16.67
C GLN A 139 -1.39 8.41 -17.59
N ARG A 140 -1.56 7.10 -17.48
CA ARG A 140 -2.55 6.33 -18.21
C ARG A 140 -3.17 5.22 -17.34
N PRO A 141 -4.39 4.75 -17.67
CA PRO A 141 -4.97 3.61 -16.96
C PRO A 141 -4.18 2.33 -17.20
N TYR A 142 -4.25 1.41 -16.24
CA TYR A 142 -3.84 0.03 -16.43
C TYR A 142 -4.96 -0.72 -17.14
N VAL A 143 -4.72 -1.09 -18.39
CA VAL A 143 -5.70 -1.76 -19.24
C VAL A 143 -5.60 -3.27 -19.05
N ILE A 144 -6.74 -3.92 -18.85
CA ILE A 144 -6.86 -5.38 -18.82
C ILE A 144 -7.84 -5.77 -19.93
N LEU A 145 -7.34 -6.53 -20.88
CA LEU A 145 -8.16 -7.16 -21.89
C LEU A 145 -8.47 -8.60 -21.46
N LYS A 146 -9.73 -8.95 -21.47
CA LYS A 146 -10.18 -10.33 -21.24
C LYS A 146 -11.20 -10.68 -22.32
N TRP A 147 -10.92 -11.73 -23.04
CA TRP A 147 -11.83 -12.28 -24.03
C TRP A 147 -11.90 -13.81 -23.91
N ALA A 148 -12.91 -14.39 -24.49
CA ALA A 148 -13.01 -15.80 -24.73
C ALA A 148 -13.10 -16.03 -26.23
N GLU A 149 -12.43 -17.04 -26.71
CA GLU A 149 -12.46 -17.46 -28.11
C GLU A 149 -12.63 -18.98 -28.19
N SER A 150 -13.21 -19.45 -29.29
CA SER A 150 -13.28 -20.84 -29.63
C SER A 150 -11.93 -21.36 -30.13
N GLU A 151 -11.75 -22.66 -30.27
CA GLU A 151 -10.49 -23.31 -30.70
C GLU A 151 -10.02 -22.78 -32.08
N ASP A 152 -10.94 -22.35 -32.94
CA ASP A 152 -10.68 -21.75 -34.25
C ASP A 152 -10.46 -20.24 -34.20
N GLY A 153 -10.39 -19.62 -33.00
CA GLY A 153 -10.01 -18.21 -32.80
C GLY A 153 -11.13 -17.19 -32.93
N TYR A 154 -12.39 -17.61 -32.97
CA TYR A 154 -13.53 -16.70 -33.06
C TYR A 154 -14.13 -16.37 -31.69
N MET A 155 -14.57 -15.13 -31.49
CA MET A 155 -15.22 -14.67 -30.25
C MET A 155 -16.74 -14.90 -30.25
N ALA A 156 -17.35 -15.07 -31.42
CA ALA A 156 -18.77 -15.37 -31.59
C ALA A 156 -19.01 -16.06 -32.94
N PRO A 157 -20.07 -16.86 -33.09
CA PRO A 157 -20.48 -17.38 -34.41
C PRO A 157 -20.94 -16.27 -35.33
N GLU A 158 -20.81 -16.48 -36.65
CA GLU A 158 -21.20 -15.51 -37.66
C GLU A 158 -22.70 -15.19 -37.66
N SER A 159 -23.53 -16.09 -37.14
CA SER A 159 -24.96 -15.87 -37.02
C SER A 159 -25.52 -16.29 -35.67
N GLN A 160 -26.55 -15.58 -35.17
CA GLN A 160 -27.23 -15.93 -33.91
C GLN A 160 -27.98 -17.28 -33.97
N SER A 161 -28.24 -17.78 -35.18
CA SER A 161 -28.92 -19.08 -35.39
C SER A 161 -28.04 -20.29 -34.97
N GLU A 162 -26.73 -20.09 -34.78
CA GLU A 162 -25.77 -21.11 -34.39
C GLU A 162 -25.57 -21.22 -32.87
N LEU A 163 -26.13 -20.27 -32.12
CA LEU A 163 -26.18 -20.34 -30.66
C LEU A 163 -27.35 -21.23 -30.22
N LYS A 164 -27.11 -22.54 -30.04
CA LYS A 164 -28.03 -23.45 -29.40
C LYS A 164 -27.53 -23.86 -28.02
#